data_ccbcd913c9a98bf76ca407d1e350c92a
#
_entry.id   ccbcd913c9a98bf76ca407d1e350c92a
#
_cell.length_a   1.000
_cell.length_b   1.000
_cell.length_c   1.000
_cell.angle_alpha   90.00
_cell.angle_beta   90.00
_cell.angle_gamma   90.00
#
_symmetry.space_group_name_H-M   'P 1'
#
loop_
_entity.id
_entity.type
_entity.pdbx_description
1 polymer ?
#
loop_
_entity_poly.entity_id
_entity_poly.type
_entity_poly.pdbx_seq_one_letter_code
_entity_poly.pdbx_strand_id
1 'polypeptide(L)'
;MKCPVCGNEDEHYISYINKRPYCRKCVAFGRTYLDESYPIHTTPLIMTDASYHLSFTLSSRQQFISEQLITNYENATNSIVLAVCGSGKTEISYAIIKHVIEKGGRVCFTIPRRQLCIELHERIQKDFPHLTIGLLYGGYQENNDAPLIICTTHQLYRFVSSPFDLIIMDEADAFPFYGDDVLNSIFYHASKRYIKLSATLLEEDIHDECVMIMNRRYHGHDLPVPHIYIIPQFLWLISLKYWIKKLLETHLRVLVYVSRKSDAQYYADLLRDTYKVQGCLNHHNDIRKRNHNRGCTGDCIRSRRSYI
;
A
#
# COMPACT_ATOMS: atom_id res chain seq x y z
N MET A 1 22.46 -20.24 14.60
CA MET A 1 21.42 -20.81 13.69
C MET A 1 20.72 -19.66 13.01
N LYS A 2 20.48 -19.75 11.70
CA LYS A 2 19.80 -18.70 10.94
C LYS A 2 18.32 -19.02 10.78
N CYS A 3 17.45 -18.06 11.03
CA CYS A 3 16.02 -18.23 10.80
C CYS A 3 15.72 -18.31 9.29
N PRO A 4 15.06 -19.36 8.77
CA PRO A 4 14.81 -19.52 7.34
C PRO A 4 13.79 -18.52 6.78
N VAL A 5 13.02 -17.84 7.63
CA VAL A 5 11.99 -16.87 7.21
C VAL A 5 12.48 -15.44 7.30
N CYS A 6 13.04 -15.01 8.45
CA CYS A 6 13.46 -13.61 8.63
C CYS A 6 14.98 -13.40 8.65
N GLY A 7 15.77 -14.46 8.43
CA GLY A 7 17.22 -14.38 8.41
C GLY A 7 17.87 -14.08 9.77
N ASN A 8 17.13 -14.03 10.88
CA ASN A 8 17.67 -13.72 12.20
C ASN A 8 18.72 -14.75 12.65
N GLU A 9 19.89 -14.28 13.07
CA GLU A 9 20.99 -15.09 13.62
C GLU A 9 21.24 -14.82 15.10
N ASP A 10 20.60 -13.79 15.66
CA ASP A 10 20.74 -13.38 17.06
C ASP A 10 20.06 -14.40 17.99
N GLU A 11 20.86 -15.03 18.85
CA GLU A 11 20.42 -16.07 19.79
C GLU A 11 19.42 -15.55 20.83
N HIS A 12 19.41 -14.26 21.15
CA HIS A 12 18.43 -13.64 22.03
C HIS A 12 16.99 -13.80 21.54
N TYR A 13 16.80 -13.93 20.23
CA TYR A 13 15.51 -14.16 19.62
C TYR A 13 15.23 -15.61 19.27
N ILE A 14 16.07 -16.55 19.75
CA ILE A 14 15.85 -17.99 19.63
C ILE A 14 15.30 -18.51 20.95
N SER A 15 14.24 -19.28 20.90
CA SER A 15 13.65 -19.93 22.07
C SER A 15 13.31 -21.38 21.73
N TYR A 16 13.00 -22.19 22.74
CA TYR A 16 12.79 -23.62 22.57
C TYR A 16 11.41 -24.05 23.06
N ILE A 17 10.74 -24.88 22.26
CA ILE A 17 9.51 -25.58 22.66
C ILE A 17 9.71 -27.06 22.35
N ASN A 18 9.53 -27.91 23.35
CA ASN A 18 9.74 -29.36 23.22
C ASN A 18 11.15 -29.70 22.63
N LYS A 19 12.18 -28.98 23.08
CA LYS A 19 13.57 -29.07 22.58
C LYS A 19 13.77 -28.59 21.11
N ARG A 20 12.76 -28.09 20.44
CA ARG A 20 12.89 -27.54 19.08
C ARG A 20 13.14 -26.04 19.13
N PRO A 21 14.18 -25.53 18.45
CA PRO A 21 14.44 -24.09 18.38
C PRO A 21 13.47 -23.39 17.46
N TYR A 22 12.95 -22.22 17.86
CA TYR A 22 12.11 -21.38 17.04
C TYR A 22 12.48 -19.89 17.13
N CYS A 23 12.20 -19.15 16.08
CA CYS A 23 12.47 -17.71 16.00
C CYS A 23 11.36 -16.90 16.68
N ARG A 24 11.69 -16.11 17.71
CA ARG A 24 10.74 -15.23 18.40
C ARG A 24 10.35 -14.01 17.57
N LYS A 25 11.21 -13.51 16.68
CA LYS A 25 10.88 -12.40 15.78
C LYS A 25 9.74 -12.74 14.82
N CYS A 26 9.64 -14.02 14.41
CA CYS A 26 8.61 -14.46 13.47
C CYS A 26 7.26 -14.82 14.12
N VAL A 27 7.15 -14.82 15.44
CA VAL A 27 5.94 -15.31 16.15
C VAL A 27 4.66 -14.57 15.71
N ALA A 28 4.75 -13.29 15.36
CA ALA A 28 3.61 -12.52 14.85
C ALA A 28 3.07 -13.05 13.50
N PHE A 29 3.89 -13.76 12.72
CA PHE A 29 3.53 -14.32 11.41
C PHE A 29 3.26 -15.83 11.48
N GLY A 30 3.65 -16.46 12.56
CA GLY A 30 3.59 -17.88 12.76
C GLY A 30 4.87 -18.40 13.43
N ARG A 31 4.81 -19.59 14.01
CA ARG A 31 5.97 -20.17 14.67
C ARG A 31 6.90 -20.78 13.60
N THR A 32 8.08 -20.18 13.43
CA THR A 32 9.12 -20.67 12.52
C THR A 32 10.15 -21.46 13.29
N TYR A 33 10.27 -22.76 13.01
CA TYR A 33 11.28 -23.61 13.62
C TYR A 33 12.59 -23.56 12.82
N LEU A 34 13.72 -23.51 13.52
CA LEU A 34 15.05 -23.41 12.89
C LEU A 34 15.59 -24.76 12.43
N ASP A 35 15.01 -25.85 12.94
CA ASP A 35 15.33 -27.24 12.59
C ASP A 35 14.45 -27.78 11.46
N GLU A 36 13.54 -26.97 10.91
CA GLU A 36 12.76 -27.31 9.72
C GLU A 36 13.42 -26.80 8.45
N SER A 37 13.40 -27.61 7.42
CA SER A 37 13.71 -27.15 6.07
C SER A 37 12.46 -26.51 5.46
N TYR A 38 12.62 -25.32 4.91
CA TYR A 38 11.60 -24.65 4.11
C TYR A 38 12.03 -24.75 2.64
N PRO A 39 11.74 -25.89 1.98
CA PRO A 39 12.16 -26.10 0.59
C PRO A 39 11.51 -25.04 -0.30
N ILE A 40 12.29 -24.48 -1.21
CA ILE A 40 11.76 -23.56 -2.21
C ILE A 40 10.96 -24.40 -3.22
N HIS A 41 9.67 -24.13 -3.28
CA HIS A 41 8.77 -24.70 -4.28
C HIS A 41 8.80 -23.84 -5.54
N THR A 42 9.18 -24.44 -6.65
CA THR A 42 9.04 -23.78 -7.96
C THR A 42 7.63 -24.04 -8.47
N THR A 43 6.86 -22.97 -8.63
CA THR A 43 5.56 -23.08 -9.32
C THR A 43 5.79 -23.33 -10.80
N PRO A 44 5.07 -24.26 -11.44
CA PRO A 44 5.18 -24.47 -12.88
C PRO A 44 4.93 -23.17 -13.65
N LEU A 45 5.74 -22.90 -14.67
CA LEU A 45 5.54 -21.78 -15.58
C LEU A 45 4.27 -22.02 -16.41
N ILE A 46 3.23 -21.25 -16.13
CA ILE A 46 1.99 -21.27 -16.91
C ILE A 46 1.89 -19.93 -17.61
N MET A 47 2.13 -19.93 -18.92
CA MET A 47 1.91 -18.73 -19.75
C MET A 47 0.42 -18.40 -19.77
N THR A 48 0.07 -17.24 -19.27
CA THR A 48 -1.31 -16.76 -19.17
C THR A 48 -1.43 -15.44 -19.89
N ASP A 49 -2.53 -15.24 -20.63
CA ASP A 49 -2.84 -13.95 -21.23
C ASP A 49 -3.06 -12.92 -20.10
N ALA A 50 -2.21 -11.92 -20.07
CA ALA A 50 -2.27 -10.80 -19.14
C ALA A 50 -2.52 -9.47 -19.88
N SER A 51 -3.34 -9.51 -20.92
CA SER A 51 -3.77 -8.30 -21.60
C SER A 51 -4.54 -7.39 -20.65
N TYR A 52 -4.25 -6.08 -20.71
CA TYR A 52 -4.88 -5.08 -19.87
C TYR A 52 -5.39 -3.90 -20.69
N HIS A 53 -6.34 -3.17 -20.12
CA HIS A 53 -6.92 -1.98 -20.73
C HIS A 53 -6.78 -0.78 -19.79
N LEU A 54 -6.15 0.28 -20.25
CA LEU A 54 -6.13 1.56 -19.57
C LEU A 54 -7.21 2.49 -20.16
N SER A 55 -7.99 3.12 -19.28
CA SER A 55 -9.00 4.09 -19.69
C SER A 55 -8.42 5.43 -20.18
N PHE A 56 -7.09 5.58 -20.12
CA PHE A 56 -6.36 6.78 -20.54
C PHE A 56 -4.98 6.41 -21.09
N THR A 57 -4.37 7.34 -21.82
CA THR A 57 -3.01 7.16 -22.34
C THR A 57 -1.98 7.61 -21.32
N LEU A 58 -0.94 6.82 -21.13
CA LEU A 58 0.19 7.20 -20.29
C LEU A 58 0.90 8.43 -20.87
N SER A 59 1.32 9.35 -20.02
CA SER A 59 2.21 10.44 -20.43
C SER A 59 3.56 9.91 -20.89
N SER A 60 4.33 10.69 -21.66
CA SER A 60 5.65 10.27 -22.12
C SER A 60 6.59 9.86 -20.99
N ARG A 61 6.50 10.51 -19.83
CA ARG A 61 7.29 10.14 -18.65
C ARG A 61 6.86 8.83 -18.02
N GLN A 62 5.54 8.60 -17.90
CA GLN A 62 4.97 7.34 -17.41
C GLN A 62 5.34 6.19 -18.35
N GLN A 63 5.20 6.40 -19.66
CA GLN A 63 5.57 5.42 -20.67
C GLN A 63 7.05 5.04 -20.57
N PHE A 64 7.94 6.03 -20.51
CA PHE A 64 9.38 5.81 -20.34
C PHE A 64 9.69 4.98 -19.08
N ILE A 65 9.08 5.31 -17.93
CA ILE A 65 9.31 4.57 -16.69
C ILE A 65 8.78 3.15 -16.83
N SER A 66 7.60 2.96 -17.41
CA SER A 66 7.00 1.64 -17.62
C SER A 66 7.89 0.73 -18.49
N GLU A 67 8.49 1.25 -19.55
CA GLU A 67 9.45 0.53 -20.40
C GLU A 67 10.76 0.26 -19.67
N GLN A 68 11.24 1.23 -18.89
CA GLN A 68 12.46 1.07 -18.11
C GLN A 68 12.32 0.00 -17.01
N LEU A 69 11.15 -0.15 -16.40
CA LEU A 69 10.88 -1.23 -15.43
C LEU A 69 11.06 -2.62 -16.07
N ILE A 70 10.61 -2.79 -17.32
CA ILE A 70 10.81 -4.05 -18.07
C ILE A 70 12.30 -4.27 -18.33
N THR A 71 12.99 -3.24 -18.80
CA THR A 71 14.43 -3.30 -19.09
C THR A 71 15.23 -3.67 -17.84
N ASN A 72 14.93 -3.05 -16.71
CA ASN A 72 15.60 -3.33 -15.44
C ASN A 72 15.35 -4.75 -14.98
N TYR A 73 14.11 -5.24 -15.10
CA TYR A 73 13.75 -6.61 -14.74
C TYR A 73 14.55 -7.63 -15.56
N GLU A 74 14.65 -7.45 -16.88
CA GLU A 74 15.42 -8.32 -17.77
C GLU A 74 16.93 -8.31 -17.46
N ASN A 75 17.45 -7.14 -17.05
CA ASN A 75 18.84 -6.98 -16.62
C ASN A 75 19.08 -7.43 -15.17
N ALA A 76 18.10 -8.09 -14.55
CA ALA A 76 18.18 -8.54 -13.17
C ALA A 76 18.41 -7.41 -12.14
N THR A 77 18.00 -6.20 -12.44
CA THR A 77 18.14 -5.00 -11.60
C THR A 77 16.81 -4.69 -10.91
N ASN A 78 16.85 -4.46 -9.60
CA ASN A 78 15.69 -4.01 -8.85
C ASN A 78 15.46 -2.50 -9.07
N SER A 79 14.23 -2.05 -8.88
CA SER A 79 13.85 -0.67 -9.18
C SER A 79 13.15 0.01 -8.03
N ILE A 80 13.38 1.32 -7.92
CA ILE A 80 12.63 2.22 -7.05
C ILE A 80 12.00 3.31 -7.92
N VAL A 81 10.71 3.55 -7.75
CA VAL A 81 10.01 4.66 -8.39
C VAL A 81 9.58 5.65 -7.33
N LEU A 82 10.27 6.78 -7.27
CA LEU A 82 9.88 7.92 -6.43
C LEU A 82 8.84 8.75 -7.16
N ALA A 83 7.61 8.69 -6.72
CA ALA A 83 6.49 9.24 -7.46
C ALA A 83 5.49 9.95 -6.54
N VAL A 84 5.18 11.21 -6.86
CA VAL A 84 4.20 11.99 -6.09
C VAL A 84 2.81 11.34 -6.07
N CYS A 85 2.01 11.64 -5.06
CA CYS A 85 0.63 11.16 -4.98
C CYS A 85 -0.19 11.59 -6.21
N GLY A 86 -0.95 10.65 -6.82
CA GLY A 86 -1.75 10.91 -8.01
C GLY A 86 -0.95 11.01 -9.32
N SER A 87 0.27 10.49 -9.35
CA SER A 87 1.11 10.41 -10.55
C SER A 87 0.86 9.18 -11.43
N GLY A 88 -0.03 8.27 -11.04
CA GLY A 88 -0.29 7.02 -11.77
C GLY A 88 0.74 5.92 -11.49
N LYS A 89 1.18 5.77 -10.23
CA LYS A 89 2.16 4.74 -9.81
C LYS A 89 1.71 3.32 -10.13
N THR A 90 0.45 3.03 -9.98
CA THR A 90 -0.08 1.68 -10.24
C THR A 90 -0.06 1.36 -11.72
N GLU A 91 -0.50 2.29 -12.55
CA GLU A 91 -0.69 2.10 -13.99
C GLU A 91 0.64 1.91 -14.75
N ILE A 92 1.72 2.54 -14.30
CA ILE A 92 3.07 2.31 -14.88
C ILE A 92 3.58 0.89 -14.67
N SER A 93 3.04 0.16 -13.70
CA SER A 93 3.43 -1.22 -13.40
C SER A 93 2.70 -2.26 -14.25
N TYR A 94 1.65 -1.88 -15.01
CA TYR A 94 0.84 -2.85 -15.75
C TYR A 94 1.62 -3.56 -16.86
N ALA A 95 2.48 -2.83 -17.57
CA ALA A 95 3.28 -3.44 -18.64
C ALA A 95 4.28 -4.47 -18.12
N ILE A 96 4.93 -4.22 -16.97
CA ILE A 96 5.83 -5.21 -16.36
C ILE A 96 5.07 -6.40 -15.76
N ILE A 97 3.89 -6.19 -15.17
CA ILE A 97 3.02 -7.28 -14.70
C ILE A 97 2.68 -8.19 -15.87
N LYS A 98 2.18 -7.63 -16.97
CA LYS A 98 1.90 -8.37 -18.21
C LYS A 98 3.13 -9.14 -18.68
N HIS A 99 4.27 -8.46 -18.81
CA HIS A 99 5.52 -9.05 -19.31
C HIS A 99 5.98 -10.27 -18.50
N VAL A 100 5.93 -10.19 -17.17
CA VAL A 100 6.35 -11.30 -16.30
C VAL A 100 5.38 -12.47 -16.38
N ILE A 101 4.07 -12.20 -16.35
CA ILE A 101 3.05 -13.25 -16.38
C ILE A 101 2.99 -13.97 -17.73
N GLU A 102 3.10 -13.26 -18.84
CA GLU A 102 3.14 -13.87 -20.19
C GLU A 102 4.38 -14.73 -20.40
N LYS A 103 5.47 -14.49 -19.66
CA LYS A 103 6.64 -15.38 -19.60
C LYS A 103 6.49 -16.52 -18.60
N GLY A 104 5.31 -16.68 -18.00
CA GLY A 104 5.00 -17.74 -17.03
C GLY A 104 5.46 -17.43 -15.60
N GLY A 105 5.93 -16.22 -15.32
CA GLY A 105 6.31 -15.80 -13.98
C GLY A 105 5.10 -15.46 -13.10
N ARG A 106 5.32 -15.44 -11.78
CA ARG A 106 4.34 -15.03 -10.77
C ARG A 106 4.66 -13.64 -10.24
N VAL A 107 3.63 -12.80 -10.17
CA VAL A 107 3.75 -11.42 -9.67
C VAL A 107 2.95 -11.25 -8.39
N CYS A 108 3.52 -10.54 -7.41
CA CYS A 108 2.80 -10.06 -6.26
C CYS A 108 2.76 -8.54 -6.25
N PHE A 109 1.58 -7.96 -6.09
CA PHE A 109 1.43 -6.55 -5.79
C PHE A 109 1.05 -6.39 -4.32
N THR A 110 1.91 -5.79 -3.52
CA THR A 110 1.70 -5.69 -2.08
C THR A 110 1.60 -4.24 -1.62
N ILE A 111 0.73 -4.02 -0.62
CA ILE A 111 0.49 -2.72 -0.01
C ILE A 111 0.23 -2.89 1.48
N PRO A 112 0.70 -1.97 2.36
CA PRO A 112 0.59 -2.18 3.81
C PRO A 112 -0.84 -2.22 4.36
N ARG A 113 -1.76 -1.47 3.75
CA ARG A 113 -3.11 -1.23 4.30
C ARG A 113 -4.18 -2.11 3.65
N ARG A 114 -4.93 -2.85 4.49
CA ARG A 114 -6.02 -3.74 4.05
C ARG A 114 -7.02 -3.05 3.11
N GLN A 115 -7.49 -1.85 3.46
CA GLN A 115 -8.50 -1.16 2.67
C GLN A 115 -7.98 -0.85 1.25
N LEU A 116 -6.75 -0.35 1.16
CA LEU A 116 -6.11 -0.06 -0.12
C LEU A 116 -5.84 -1.34 -0.93
N CYS A 117 -5.53 -2.45 -0.26
CA CYS A 117 -5.36 -3.75 -0.90
C CYS A 117 -6.63 -4.21 -1.61
N ILE A 118 -7.80 -4.05 -0.98
CA ILE A 118 -9.11 -4.38 -1.56
C ILE A 118 -9.42 -3.45 -2.74
N GLU A 119 -9.25 -2.14 -2.58
CA GLU A 119 -9.50 -1.15 -3.64
C GLU A 119 -8.56 -1.35 -4.85
N LEU A 120 -7.30 -1.71 -4.58
CA LEU A 120 -6.34 -2.04 -5.61
C LEU A 120 -6.74 -3.29 -6.39
N HIS A 121 -7.19 -4.34 -5.70
CA HIS A 121 -7.67 -5.57 -6.33
C HIS A 121 -8.85 -5.29 -7.26
N GLU A 122 -9.89 -4.58 -6.79
CA GLU A 122 -11.04 -4.22 -7.61
C GLU A 122 -10.65 -3.43 -8.88
N ARG A 123 -9.69 -2.51 -8.74
CA ARG A 123 -9.18 -1.70 -9.84
C ARG A 123 -8.40 -2.54 -10.85
N ILE A 124 -7.44 -3.32 -10.40
CA ILE A 124 -6.61 -4.15 -11.29
C ILE A 124 -7.44 -5.25 -11.94
N GLN A 125 -8.40 -5.86 -11.23
CA GLN A 125 -9.30 -6.85 -11.82
C GLN A 125 -10.14 -6.28 -12.98
N LYS A 126 -10.55 -5.01 -12.87
CA LYS A 126 -11.25 -4.31 -13.95
C LYS A 126 -10.35 -4.07 -15.17
N ASP A 127 -9.09 -3.72 -14.91
CA ASP A 127 -8.13 -3.38 -15.97
C ASP A 127 -7.52 -4.61 -16.64
N PHE A 128 -7.48 -5.77 -15.94
CA PHE A 128 -7.05 -7.09 -16.43
C PHE A 128 -8.22 -8.08 -16.44
N PRO A 129 -9.17 -7.95 -17.36
CA PRO A 129 -10.44 -8.69 -17.30
C PRO A 129 -10.29 -10.21 -17.49
N HIS A 130 -9.25 -10.66 -18.16
CA HIS A 130 -9.01 -12.09 -18.46
C HIS A 130 -8.04 -12.75 -17.48
N LEU A 131 -7.41 -11.99 -16.58
CA LEU A 131 -6.44 -12.50 -15.64
C LEU A 131 -7.11 -12.90 -14.32
N THR A 132 -6.84 -14.12 -13.86
CA THR A 132 -7.21 -14.51 -12.48
C THR A 132 -6.27 -13.81 -11.52
N ILE A 133 -6.84 -13.09 -10.56
CA ILE A 133 -6.11 -12.32 -9.55
C ILE A 133 -6.45 -12.85 -8.17
N GLY A 134 -5.42 -13.14 -7.38
CA GLY A 134 -5.58 -13.53 -5.99
C GLY A 134 -5.66 -12.32 -5.05
N LEU A 135 -6.40 -12.46 -3.96
CA LEU A 135 -6.52 -11.43 -2.93
C LEU A 135 -6.28 -12.01 -1.54
N LEU A 136 -5.26 -11.48 -0.84
CA LEU A 136 -4.89 -11.96 0.49
C LEU A 136 -4.71 -10.79 1.47
N TYR A 137 -5.43 -10.88 2.59
CA TYR A 137 -5.23 -9.98 3.74
C TYR A 137 -5.62 -10.68 5.04
N GLY A 138 -5.40 -10.07 6.18
CA GLY A 138 -5.68 -10.69 7.48
C GLY A 138 -7.10 -11.26 7.59
N GLY A 139 -7.22 -12.59 7.70
CA GLY A 139 -8.47 -13.32 7.80
C GLY A 139 -9.19 -13.59 6.46
N TYR A 140 -8.59 -13.26 5.31
CA TYR A 140 -9.18 -13.52 3.99
C TYR A 140 -8.13 -14.00 2.99
N GLN A 141 -8.50 -14.98 2.17
CA GLN A 141 -7.68 -15.46 1.07
C GLN A 141 -8.58 -15.99 -0.06
N GLU A 142 -8.19 -15.65 -1.27
CA GLU A 142 -8.85 -16.07 -2.50
C GLU A 142 -7.81 -16.26 -3.61
N ASN A 143 -7.94 -17.32 -4.42
CA ASN A 143 -7.08 -17.62 -5.57
C ASN A 143 -5.57 -17.56 -5.26
N ASN A 144 -5.12 -18.30 -4.23
CA ASN A 144 -3.73 -18.28 -3.74
C ASN A 144 -2.68 -18.67 -4.79
N ASP A 145 -3.07 -19.43 -5.82
CA ASP A 145 -2.19 -19.91 -6.90
C ASP A 145 -2.28 -19.06 -8.17
N ALA A 146 -2.98 -17.91 -8.10
CA ALA A 146 -3.11 -17.01 -9.24
C ALA A 146 -1.74 -16.47 -9.69
N PRO A 147 -1.57 -16.21 -11.01
CA PRO A 147 -0.34 -15.62 -11.53
C PRO A 147 -0.06 -14.20 -11.03
N LEU A 148 -1.12 -13.44 -10.71
CA LEU A 148 -1.04 -12.17 -10.01
C LEU A 148 -1.72 -12.28 -8.65
N ILE A 149 -1.01 -11.95 -7.59
CA ILE A 149 -1.55 -11.89 -6.23
C ILE A 149 -1.47 -10.47 -5.72
N ILE A 150 -2.58 -9.96 -5.18
CA ILE A 150 -2.62 -8.69 -4.47
C ILE A 150 -2.78 -8.97 -3.00
N CYS A 151 -1.84 -8.50 -2.19
CA CYS A 151 -1.87 -8.83 -0.76
C CYS A 151 -1.41 -7.68 0.13
N THR A 152 -1.77 -7.78 1.42
CA THR A 152 -1.11 -6.93 2.40
C THR A 152 0.29 -7.44 2.71
N THR A 153 1.23 -6.52 3.00
CA THR A 153 2.66 -6.83 3.22
C THR A 153 2.88 -7.97 4.21
N HIS A 154 2.07 -8.05 5.27
CA HIS A 154 2.15 -9.12 6.25
C HIS A 154 1.88 -10.52 5.66
N GLN A 155 1.17 -10.63 4.54
CA GLN A 155 0.88 -11.94 3.94
C GLN A 155 2.07 -12.54 3.17
N LEU A 156 3.11 -11.75 2.90
CA LEU A 156 4.31 -12.20 2.20
C LEU A 156 5.02 -13.36 2.91
N TYR A 157 4.88 -13.48 4.24
CA TYR A 157 5.49 -14.59 4.99
C TYR A 157 5.07 -15.97 4.47
N ARG A 158 3.91 -16.08 3.84
CA ARG A 158 3.39 -17.33 3.27
C ARG A 158 4.16 -17.81 2.03
N PHE A 159 4.90 -16.89 1.40
CA PHE A 159 5.55 -17.12 0.11
C PHE A 159 7.08 -17.20 0.20
N VAL A 160 7.64 -17.22 1.40
CA VAL A 160 9.10 -17.34 1.59
C VAL A 160 9.66 -18.62 0.98
N SER A 161 8.90 -19.72 1.02
CA SER A 161 9.26 -20.99 0.37
C SER A 161 8.81 -21.12 -1.10
N SER A 162 8.07 -20.14 -1.62
CA SER A 162 7.63 -20.09 -3.02
C SER A 162 7.70 -18.63 -3.52
N PRO A 163 8.92 -18.07 -3.68
CA PRO A 163 9.10 -16.67 -3.97
C PRO A 163 8.54 -16.29 -5.34
N PHE A 164 8.00 -15.07 -5.39
CA PHE A 164 7.53 -14.48 -6.64
C PHE A 164 8.69 -14.08 -7.56
N ASP A 165 8.47 -14.18 -8.86
CA ASP A 165 9.42 -13.69 -9.84
C ASP A 165 9.55 -12.16 -9.78
N LEU A 166 8.44 -11.48 -9.44
CA LEU A 166 8.42 -10.03 -9.21
C LEU A 166 7.49 -9.68 -8.03
N ILE A 167 7.97 -8.88 -7.09
CA ILE A 167 7.11 -8.18 -6.12
C ILE A 167 7.11 -6.69 -6.43
N ILE A 168 5.91 -6.11 -6.52
CA ILE A 168 5.69 -4.66 -6.59
C ILE A 168 5.16 -4.23 -5.23
N MET A 169 5.91 -3.39 -4.51
CA MET A 169 5.54 -2.84 -3.22
C MET A 169 5.08 -1.41 -3.37
N ASP A 170 3.80 -1.12 -3.14
CA ASP A 170 3.31 0.26 -3.05
C ASP A 170 3.34 0.75 -1.60
N GLU A 171 3.51 2.04 -1.41
CA GLU A 171 3.73 2.68 -0.11
C GLU A 171 4.91 2.05 0.67
N ALA A 172 6.05 1.83 0.02
CA ALA A 172 7.23 1.21 0.65
C ALA A 172 7.80 2.04 1.83
N ASP A 173 7.46 3.31 1.92
CA ASP A 173 7.76 4.24 3.01
C ASP A 173 6.74 4.22 4.15
N ALA A 174 5.65 3.45 4.04
CA ALA A 174 4.60 3.41 5.05
C ALA A 174 4.83 2.34 6.13
N PHE A 175 4.43 2.68 7.37
CA PHE A 175 4.30 1.69 8.42
C PHE A 175 3.23 0.64 8.05
N PRO A 176 3.42 -0.66 8.34
CA PRO A 176 4.47 -1.25 9.17
C PRO A 176 5.73 -1.69 8.42
N PHE A 177 5.77 -1.61 7.09
CA PHE A 177 6.94 -2.08 6.33
C PHE A 177 8.18 -1.24 6.63
N TYR A 178 8.05 0.09 6.60
CA TYR A 178 9.12 0.98 6.99
C TYR A 178 9.42 0.85 8.49
N GLY A 179 10.67 0.52 8.80
CA GLY A 179 11.15 0.35 10.18
C GLY A 179 10.90 -1.03 10.81
N ASP A 180 10.40 -2.03 10.06
CA ASP A 180 10.28 -3.41 10.53
C ASP A 180 11.26 -4.34 9.78
N ASP A 181 12.38 -4.66 10.43
CA ASP A 181 13.44 -5.52 9.87
C ASP A 181 12.93 -6.92 9.50
N VAL A 182 11.94 -7.43 10.22
CA VAL A 182 11.38 -8.76 9.96
C VAL A 182 10.57 -8.75 8.69
N LEU A 183 9.71 -7.73 8.51
CA LEU A 183 8.93 -7.57 7.28
C LEU A 183 9.82 -7.30 6.07
N ASN A 184 10.87 -6.49 6.24
CA ASN A 184 11.85 -6.25 5.19
C ASN A 184 12.54 -7.57 4.78
N SER A 185 12.99 -8.35 5.76
CA SER A 185 13.62 -9.64 5.49
C SER A 185 12.66 -10.61 4.78
N ILE A 186 11.41 -10.70 5.23
CA ILE A 186 10.37 -11.51 4.59
C ILE A 186 10.15 -11.06 3.14
N PHE A 187 10.08 -9.75 2.88
CA PHE A 187 9.93 -9.21 1.54
C PHE A 187 11.06 -9.66 0.60
N TYR A 188 12.31 -9.54 1.03
CA TYR A 188 13.46 -9.96 0.23
C TYR A 188 13.50 -11.49 0.02
N HIS A 189 13.10 -12.29 1.00
CA HIS A 189 13.04 -13.75 0.85
C HIS A 189 11.87 -14.20 -0.04
N ALA A 190 10.76 -13.47 -0.06
CA ALA A 190 9.61 -13.79 -0.88
C ALA A 190 9.73 -13.30 -2.33
N SER A 191 10.79 -12.59 -2.71
CA SER A 191 10.98 -12.01 -4.04
C SER A 191 12.27 -12.44 -4.70
N LYS A 192 12.22 -12.76 -5.99
CA LYS A 192 13.42 -12.87 -6.84
C LYS A 192 13.85 -11.50 -7.36
N ARG A 193 12.87 -10.66 -7.72
CA ARG A 193 13.04 -9.26 -8.14
C ARG A 193 11.95 -8.41 -7.52
N TYR A 194 12.22 -7.13 -7.33
CA TYR A 194 11.23 -6.22 -6.76
C TYR A 194 11.26 -4.82 -7.37
N ILE A 195 10.12 -4.16 -7.26
CA ILE A 195 9.92 -2.75 -7.55
C ILE A 195 9.31 -2.12 -6.30
N LYS A 196 9.96 -1.09 -5.75
CA LYS A 196 9.40 -0.28 -4.66
C LYS A 196 8.80 0.99 -5.24
N LEU A 197 7.53 1.27 -4.93
CA LEU A 197 6.85 2.51 -5.28
C LEU A 197 6.69 3.33 -4.00
N SER A 198 7.13 4.57 -4.00
CA SER A 198 7.07 5.44 -2.83
C SER A 198 6.95 6.90 -3.22
N ALA A 199 6.45 7.73 -2.29
CA ALA A 199 6.47 9.18 -2.42
C ALA A 199 7.65 9.83 -1.68
N THR A 200 8.21 9.18 -0.66
CA THR A 200 9.08 9.81 0.35
C THR A 200 10.24 8.94 0.85
N LEU A 201 10.70 7.92 0.09
CA LEU A 201 11.88 7.13 0.48
C LEU A 201 13.11 8.02 0.65
N LEU A 202 13.89 7.74 1.68
CA LEU A 202 15.14 8.44 1.95
C LEU A 202 16.29 7.84 1.12
N GLU A 203 17.33 8.62 0.89
CA GLU A 203 18.51 8.16 0.14
C GLU A 203 19.23 6.99 0.81
N GLU A 204 19.18 6.91 2.14
CA GLU A 204 19.75 5.80 2.93
C GLU A 204 19.01 4.46 2.75
N ASP A 205 17.77 4.48 2.24
CA ASP A 205 16.99 3.27 1.93
C ASP A 205 17.27 2.73 0.52
N ILE A 206 18.15 3.39 -0.23
CA ILE A 206 18.52 3.06 -1.61
C ILE A 206 19.91 2.41 -1.59
N HIS A 207 20.02 1.23 -2.17
CA HIS A 207 21.28 0.52 -2.26
C HIS A 207 21.69 0.35 -3.72
N ASP A 208 21.43 -0.82 -4.32
CA ASP A 208 21.81 -1.14 -5.69
C ASP A 208 20.64 -1.04 -6.69
N GLU A 209 19.53 -0.39 -6.29
CA GLU A 209 18.35 -0.26 -7.13
C GLU A 209 18.49 0.88 -8.14
N CYS A 210 17.90 0.69 -9.31
CA CYS A 210 17.72 1.77 -10.28
C CYS A 210 16.59 2.70 -9.82
N VAL A 211 16.91 3.96 -9.56
CA VAL A 211 15.95 4.96 -9.08
C VAL A 211 15.38 5.77 -10.24
N MET A 212 14.07 5.82 -10.33
CA MET A 212 13.33 6.63 -11.30
C MET A 212 12.40 7.60 -10.59
N ILE A 213 12.33 8.85 -11.09
CA ILE A 213 11.56 9.92 -10.45
C ILE A 213 10.39 10.34 -11.33
N MET A 214 9.21 10.45 -10.71
CA MET A 214 7.98 10.93 -11.33
C MET A 214 7.40 12.07 -10.47
N ASN A 215 7.83 13.29 -10.75
CA ASN A 215 7.57 14.48 -9.95
C ASN A 215 6.32 15.27 -10.35
N ARG A 216 5.55 14.81 -11.34
CA ARG A 216 4.30 15.47 -11.79
C ARG A 216 3.10 14.56 -11.64
N ARG A 217 1.98 15.14 -11.25
CA ARG A 217 0.68 14.49 -11.27
C ARG A 217 0.23 14.24 -12.70
N TYR A 218 -0.54 13.18 -12.91
CA TYR A 218 -1.16 12.88 -14.22
C TYR A 218 -1.97 14.07 -14.78
N HIS A 219 -2.69 14.77 -13.91
CA HIS A 219 -3.52 15.93 -14.29
C HIS A 219 -2.77 17.25 -14.44
N GLY A 220 -1.43 17.25 -14.29
CA GLY A 220 -0.61 18.45 -14.43
C GLY A 220 -0.79 19.51 -13.33
N HIS A 221 -1.64 19.28 -12.34
CA HIS A 221 -1.82 20.19 -11.22
C HIS A 221 -0.69 20.06 -10.20
N ASP A 222 -0.22 21.19 -9.73
CA ASP A 222 0.79 21.24 -8.67
C ASP A 222 0.28 20.61 -7.37
N LEU A 223 1.20 20.14 -6.55
CA LEU A 223 0.88 19.70 -5.19
C LEU A 223 0.42 20.90 -4.36
N PRO A 224 -0.69 20.79 -3.61
CA PRO A 224 -1.11 21.86 -2.73
C PRO A 224 -0.03 22.10 -1.67
N VAL A 225 0.42 23.33 -1.55
CA VAL A 225 1.35 23.75 -0.49
C VAL A 225 0.55 24.04 0.76
N PRO A 226 0.81 23.36 1.90
CA PRO A 226 0.08 23.62 3.13
C PRO A 226 0.45 24.98 3.71
N HIS A 227 -0.55 25.73 4.18
CA HIS A 227 -0.33 26.91 5.00
C HIS A 227 -0.22 26.50 6.46
N ILE A 228 0.91 26.78 7.09
CA ILE A 228 1.18 26.42 8.49
C ILE A 228 0.90 27.61 9.38
N TYR A 229 0.03 27.42 10.40
CA TYR A 229 -0.29 28.41 11.41
C TYR A 229 0.08 27.86 12.79
N ILE A 230 0.93 28.56 13.51
CA ILE A 230 1.27 28.24 14.90
C ILE A 230 0.29 29.01 15.80
N ILE A 231 -0.60 28.29 16.46
CA ILE A 231 -1.70 28.87 17.23
C ILE A 231 -1.64 28.33 18.67
N PRO A 232 -1.70 29.19 19.70
CA PRO A 232 -1.82 28.76 21.10
C PRO A 232 -3.04 27.86 21.30
N GLN A 233 -2.90 26.82 22.14
CA GLN A 233 -3.91 25.78 22.32
C GLN A 233 -5.29 26.34 22.71
N PHE A 234 -5.36 27.40 23.52
CA PHE A 234 -6.62 28.00 23.92
C PHE A 234 -7.37 28.74 22.80
N LEU A 235 -6.67 29.11 21.70
CA LEU A 235 -7.28 29.74 20.51
C LEU A 235 -7.63 28.74 19.42
N TRP A 236 -7.26 27.48 19.59
CA TRP A 236 -7.35 26.47 18.54
C TRP A 236 -8.78 26.27 18.04
N LEU A 237 -9.75 26.17 18.94
CA LEU A 237 -11.16 26.01 18.59
C LEU A 237 -11.74 27.22 17.85
N ILE A 238 -11.38 28.42 18.28
CA ILE A 238 -11.83 29.68 17.67
C ILE A 238 -11.28 29.74 16.23
N SER A 239 -9.99 29.44 16.07
CA SER A 239 -9.33 29.42 14.80
C SER A 239 -9.90 28.34 13.86
N LEU A 240 -10.17 27.14 14.38
CA LEU A 240 -10.79 26.06 13.63
C LEU A 240 -12.17 26.48 13.10
N LYS A 241 -13.03 27.04 13.96
CA LYS A 241 -14.36 27.55 13.56
C LYS A 241 -14.27 28.68 12.52
N TYR A 242 -13.31 29.57 12.68
CA TYR A 242 -13.06 30.67 11.72
C TYR A 242 -12.71 30.11 10.34
N TRP A 243 -11.74 29.18 10.26
CA TRP A 243 -11.31 28.61 9.00
C TRP A 243 -12.38 27.74 8.35
N ILE A 244 -13.13 26.95 9.13
CA ILE A 244 -14.27 26.18 8.60
C ILE A 244 -15.29 27.10 7.97
N LYS A 245 -15.67 28.18 8.68
CA LYS A 245 -16.63 29.16 8.15
C LYS A 245 -16.14 29.78 6.85
N LYS A 246 -14.91 30.28 6.84
CA LYS A 246 -14.29 30.91 5.67
C LYS A 246 -14.22 29.98 4.46
N LEU A 247 -13.82 28.71 4.66
CA LEU A 247 -13.75 27.72 3.59
C LEU A 247 -15.12 27.28 3.08
N LEU A 248 -16.13 27.20 3.95
CA LEU A 248 -17.49 26.89 3.52
C LEU A 248 -18.14 28.01 2.71
N GLU A 249 -17.72 29.27 2.90
CA GLU A 249 -18.17 30.40 2.07
C GLU A 249 -17.71 30.26 0.60
N THR A 250 -16.65 29.49 0.34
CA THR A 250 -16.17 29.18 -1.02
C THR A 250 -16.89 27.99 -1.67
N HIS A 251 -17.96 27.47 -1.07
CA HIS A 251 -18.73 26.30 -1.52
C HIS A 251 -17.91 24.99 -1.63
N LEU A 252 -16.73 24.94 -1.02
CA LEU A 252 -15.90 23.75 -0.97
C LEU A 252 -16.28 22.85 0.21
N ARG A 253 -15.98 21.57 0.05
CA ARG A 253 -16.05 20.62 1.17
C ARG A 253 -14.85 20.80 2.07
N VAL A 254 -15.07 20.88 3.37
CA VAL A 254 -13.99 21.00 4.37
C VAL A 254 -13.77 19.66 5.02
N LEU A 255 -12.52 19.20 4.98
CA LEU A 255 -12.07 17.98 5.62
C LEU A 255 -11.13 18.35 6.78
N VAL A 256 -11.45 17.88 7.98
CA VAL A 256 -10.65 18.16 9.20
C VAL A 256 -9.94 16.88 9.62
N TYR A 257 -8.61 16.88 9.58
CA TYR A 257 -7.77 15.79 10.08
C TYR A 257 -7.27 16.09 11.47
N VAL A 258 -7.29 15.09 12.34
CA VAL A 258 -6.76 15.16 13.70
C VAL A 258 -5.92 13.90 13.98
N SER A 259 -4.99 14.01 14.91
CA SER A 259 -4.02 12.94 15.18
C SER A 259 -4.61 11.72 15.90
N ARG A 260 -5.70 11.90 16.66
CA ARG A 260 -6.31 10.82 17.45
C ARG A 260 -7.79 10.63 17.12
N LYS A 261 -8.26 9.38 17.18
CA LYS A 261 -9.69 9.05 16.99
C LYS A 261 -10.59 9.72 18.02
N SER A 262 -10.13 9.82 19.28
CA SER A 262 -10.83 10.53 20.36
C SER A 262 -11.09 11.98 20.00
N ASP A 263 -10.10 12.64 19.41
CA ASP A 263 -10.17 14.04 19.04
C ASP A 263 -11.14 14.23 17.85
N ALA A 264 -11.13 13.31 16.90
CA ALA A 264 -12.08 13.32 15.78
C ALA A 264 -13.53 13.28 16.29
N GLN A 265 -13.83 12.36 17.22
CA GLN A 265 -15.16 12.28 17.82
C GLN A 265 -15.52 13.54 18.60
N TYR A 266 -14.59 14.02 19.43
CA TYR A 266 -14.79 15.25 20.21
C TYR A 266 -15.11 16.46 19.34
N TYR A 267 -14.32 16.71 18.27
CA TYR A 267 -14.57 17.83 17.37
C TYR A 267 -15.81 17.62 16.50
N ALA A 268 -16.12 16.38 16.08
CA ALA A 268 -17.35 16.10 15.38
C ALA A 268 -18.59 16.45 16.22
N ASP A 269 -18.60 16.05 17.48
CA ASP A 269 -19.70 16.35 18.40
C ASP A 269 -19.80 17.86 18.68
N LEU A 270 -18.67 18.52 18.90
CA LEU A 270 -18.61 19.97 19.16
C LEU A 270 -19.07 20.84 17.97
N LEU A 271 -18.85 20.36 16.75
CA LEU A 271 -19.18 21.08 15.52
C LEU A 271 -20.57 20.72 14.96
N ARG A 272 -21.18 19.62 15.43
CA ARG A 272 -22.46 19.09 14.93
C ARG A 272 -23.61 20.06 15.07
N ASP A 273 -23.63 20.86 16.13
CA ASP A 273 -24.69 21.85 16.35
C ASP A 273 -24.63 23.04 15.39
N THR A 274 -23.44 23.36 14.89
CA THR A 274 -23.21 24.52 14.03
C THR A 274 -23.15 24.13 12.56
N TYR A 275 -22.63 22.94 12.26
CA TYR A 275 -22.36 22.46 10.90
C TYR A 275 -22.95 21.08 10.67
N LYS A 276 -23.26 20.75 9.40
CA LYS A 276 -23.65 19.41 9.00
C LYS A 276 -22.39 18.54 8.91
N VAL A 277 -22.06 17.82 9.97
CA VAL A 277 -20.94 16.89 10.02
C VAL A 277 -21.36 15.55 9.42
N GLN A 278 -20.67 15.10 8.37
CA GLN A 278 -20.86 13.78 7.75
C GLN A 278 -19.71 12.87 8.14
N GLY A 279 -19.98 11.96 9.08
CA GLY A 279 -19.09 10.83 9.38
C GLY A 279 -17.91 11.17 10.27
N CYS A 280 -17.78 10.37 11.31
CA CYS A 280 -16.54 10.16 12.02
C CYS A 280 -16.08 8.74 11.70
N LEU A 281 -14.93 8.57 11.06
CA LEU A 281 -14.46 7.26 10.62
C LEU A 281 -13.87 6.48 11.79
N ASN A 282 -14.68 5.65 12.40
CA ASN A 282 -14.21 4.59 13.28
C ASN A 282 -13.86 3.35 12.45
N HIS A 283 -12.58 3.01 12.43
CA HIS A 283 -11.98 2.06 11.51
C HIS A 283 -12.40 0.58 11.65
N HIS A 284 -13.33 0.18 12.54
CA HIS A 284 -13.52 -1.24 12.82
C HIS A 284 -14.93 -1.85 12.67
N ASN A 285 -16.02 -1.10 12.52
CA ASN A 285 -17.34 -1.74 12.58
C ASN A 285 -18.37 -1.37 11.49
N ASP A 286 -18.07 -0.55 10.49
CA ASP A 286 -19.09 -0.06 9.55
C ASP A 286 -18.97 -0.54 8.09
N ILE A 287 -18.50 -1.76 7.86
CA ILE A 287 -18.50 -2.35 6.49
C ILE A 287 -19.94 -2.59 5.97
N ARG A 288 -20.93 -2.71 6.85
CA ARG A 288 -22.33 -2.98 6.45
C ARG A 288 -23.17 -1.75 6.04
N LYS A 289 -22.70 -0.52 6.29
CA LYS A 289 -23.44 0.72 5.94
C LYS A 289 -22.89 1.46 4.72
N ARG A 290 -21.85 0.95 4.05
CA ARG A 290 -21.13 1.63 2.97
C ARG A 290 -21.73 1.51 1.58
N ASN A 291 -22.80 0.78 1.37
CA ASN A 291 -23.34 0.58 0.03
C ASN A 291 -24.02 1.81 -0.60
N HIS A 292 -24.01 2.99 0.05
CA HIS A 292 -24.65 4.19 -0.53
C HIS A 292 -23.83 5.48 -0.57
N ASN A 293 -22.58 5.53 -0.06
CA ASN A 293 -21.78 6.75 -0.18
C ASN A 293 -20.30 6.44 -0.45
N ARG A 294 -19.93 6.49 -1.72
CA ARG A 294 -18.54 6.39 -2.18
C ARG A 294 -17.74 7.62 -1.71
N GLY A 295 -16.64 7.35 -1.01
CA GLY A 295 -15.46 8.19 -0.92
C GLY A 295 -15.51 9.28 0.15
N CYS A 296 -14.88 9.02 1.27
CA CYS A 296 -14.07 9.98 2.03
C CYS A 296 -13.42 9.27 3.22
N THR A 297 -12.12 9.29 3.30
CA THR A 297 -11.32 8.86 4.46
C THR A 297 -11.04 10.05 5.38
N GLY A 298 -12.07 10.70 5.91
CA GLY A 298 -11.95 11.85 6.79
C GLY A 298 -13.32 12.48 7.10
N ASP A 299 -13.45 13.20 8.18
CA ASP A 299 -14.69 13.90 8.53
C ASP A 299 -14.92 15.08 7.58
N CYS A 300 -16.03 15.03 6.82
CA CYS A 300 -16.42 16.10 5.93
C CYS A 300 -17.47 17.00 6.63
N ILE A 301 -17.13 18.26 6.83
CA ILE A 301 -18.02 19.25 7.43
C ILE A 301 -18.69 20.05 6.32
N ARG A 302 -20.03 20.11 6.35
CA ARG A 302 -20.84 20.97 5.46
C ARG A 302 -21.66 21.95 6.26
N SER A 303 -21.95 23.11 5.67
CA SER A 303 -22.91 24.08 6.24
C SER A 303 -24.32 23.44 6.34
N ARG A 304 -25.04 23.75 7.45
CA ARG A 304 -26.45 23.34 7.64
C ARG A 304 -27.43 24.05 6.70
N ARG A 305 -26.99 25.07 5.98
CA ARG A 305 -27.88 25.75 5.01
C ARG A 305 -28.10 24.83 3.83
N SER A 306 -29.32 24.31 3.74
CA SER A 306 -29.83 23.59 2.58
C SER A 306 -29.79 24.50 1.36
N TYR A 307 -29.14 24.06 0.31
CA TYR A 307 -29.33 24.66 -1.00
C TYR A 307 -30.58 24.01 -1.63
N ILE A 308 -31.49 24.87 -2.05
CA ILE A 308 -32.58 24.55 -2.95
C ILE A 308 -31.98 24.31 -4.34
#